data_1185a5ec50b4632df2389d4d7958f19b
#
_entry.id   1185a5ec50b4632df2389d4d7958f19b
#
_cell.length_a   1.000
_cell.length_b   1.000
_cell.length_c   1.000
_cell.angle_alpha   90.00
_cell.angle_beta   90.00
_cell.angle_gamma   90.00
#
_symmetry.space_group_name_H-M   'P 1'
#
loop_
_entity.id
_entity.type
_entity.pdbx_description
1 polymer ?
#
loop_
_entity_poly.entity_id
_entity_poly.type
_entity_poly.pdbx_seq_one_letter_code
_entity_poly.pdbx_strand_id
1 'polypeptide(L)'
;MADSLQTLTCPACGQVMKKIFVPDAGVNVDICVDGCGGIYFDNREFKKFDENAENIDEILEALEGKTFIEVDGSVLRKCPVCNAKMVKNFSSARGEIMIDECYACGGKFLDNNELQKIRAEFETEADRAQATMDELYKTVGVKLRAMEEEQKALEASRSPLNKLFKKVIFDMKTNI
;
A
#
# COMPACT_ATOMS: atom_id res chain seq x y z
N MET A 1 11.81 1.00 13.70
CA MET A 1 12.91 1.97 13.88
C MET A 1 12.33 3.10 14.66
N ALA A 2 13.12 3.76 15.52
CA ALA A 2 12.67 4.99 16.16
C ALA A 2 12.52 6.09 15.10
N ASP A 3 11.60 7.03 15.35
CA ASP A 3 11.44 8.27 14.57
C ASP A 3 12.80 8.92 14.29
N SER A 4 13.05 9.29 13.04
CA SER A 4 14.26 10.04 12.69
C SER A 4 14.16 11.44 13.27
N LEU A 5 15.00 11.76 14.24
CA LEU A 5 15.10 13.13 14.77
C LEU A 5 15.85 14.09 13.82
N GLN A 6 16.29 13.62 12.67
CA GLN A 6 16.96 14.43 11.67
C GLN A 6 15.97 15.35 10.95
N THR A 7 16.42 16.55 10.62
CA THR A 7 15.68 17.45 9.73
C THR A 7 15.75 16.88 8.32
N LEU A 8 14.60 16.60 7.72
CA LEU A 8 14.49 16.02 6.39
C LEU A 8 14.35 17.11 5.32
N THR A 9 14.81 16.77 4.11
CA THR A 9 14.57 17.56 2.88
C THR A 9 13.45 16.91 2.09
N CYS A 10 12.46 17.69 1.68
CA CYS A 10 11.31 17.20 0.93
C CYS A 10 11.76 16.53 -0.40
N PRO A 11 11.39 15.28 -0.65
CA PRO A 11 11.80 14.57 -1.85
C PRO A 11 11.13 15.07 -3.13
N ALA A 12 10.07 15.90 -3.00
CA ALA A 12 9.33 16.43 -4.14
C ALA A 12 9.81 17.83 -4.57
N CYS A 13 10.03 18.77 -3.64
CA CYS A 13 10.36 20.14 -3.95
C CYS A 13 11.73 20.62 -3.41
N GLY A 14 12.42 19.81 -2.62
CA GLY A 14 13.74 20.15 -2.05
C GLY A 14 13.72 21.11 -0.87
N GLN A 15 12.57 21.56 -0.40
CA GLN A 15 12.46 22.42 0.79
C GLN A 15 12.69 21.62 2.09
N VAL A 16 13.09 22.31 3.15
CA VAL A 16 13.24 21.72 4.48
C VAL A 16 11.88 21.37 5.04
N MET A 17 11.72 20.14 5.56
CA MET A 17 10.49 19.68 6.17
C MET A 17 10.46 20.02 7.66
N LYS A 18 9.29 20.30 8.20
CA LYS A 18 9.05 20.61 9.59
C LYS A 18 8.47 19.39 10.31
N LYS A 19 9.03 19.06 11.46
CA LYS A 19 8.48 18.01 12.32
C LYS A 19 7.30 18.54 13.12
N ILE A 20 6.19 17.81 13.02
CA ILE A 20 4.95 18.08 13.77
C ILE A 20 4.71 16.88 14.67
N PHE A 21 4.66 17.10 15.98
CA PHE A 21 4.31 16.05 16.94
C PHE A 21 2.79 15.88 16.98
N VAL A 22 2.32 14.65 16.84
CA VAL A 22 0.90 14.28 16.95
C VAL A 22 0.72 13.50 18.24
N PRO A 23 0.16 14.11 19.30
CA PRO A 23 0.11 13.51 20.63
C PRO A 23 -0.66 12.19 20.69
N ASP A 24 -1.80 12.10 20.01
CA ASP A 24 -2.67 10.92 20.02
C ASP A 24 -1.99 9.70 19.37
N ALA A 25 -1.21 9.92 18.34
CA ALA A 25 -0.42 8.89 17.68
C ALA A 25 0.94 8.64 18.37
N GLY A 26 1.44 9.59 19.16
CA GLY A 26 2.72 9.54 19.86
C GLY A 26 3.92 9.52 18.91
N VAL A 27 3.81 10.19 17.75
CA VAL A 27 4.87 10.23 16.72
C VAL A 27 5.07 11.65 16.18
N ASN A 28 6.23 11.88 15.58
CA ASN A 28 6.50 13.08 14.81
C ASN A 28 6.31 12.79 13.31
N VAL A 29 5.64 13.68 12.61
CA VAL A 29 5.43 13.61 11.16
C VAL A 29 6.20 14.74 10.49
N ASP A 30 6.90 14.45 9.42
CA ASP A 30 7.62 15.47 8.65
C ASP A 30 6.74 16.06 7.56
N ILE A 31 6.50 17.38 7.60
CA ILE A 31 5.61 18.09 6.68
C ILE A 31 6.35 19.20 5.95
N CYS A 32 6.17 19.29 4.65
CA CYS A 32 6.73 20.35 3.81
C CYS A 32 5.83 21.59 3.83
N VAL A 33 5.73 22.27 4.99
CA VAL A 33 4.80 23.37 5.23
C VAL A 33 5.09 24.63 4.41
N ASP A 34 6.34 24.88 4.04
CA ASP A 34 6.77 26.07 3.30
C ASP A 34 7.16 25.74 1.84
N GLY A 35 6.71 24.60 1.33
CA GLY A 35 6.96 24.13 -0.02
C GLY A 35 5.74 23.53 -0.69
N CYS A 36 5.74 22.23 -0.95
CA CYS A 36 4.68 21.55 -1.71
C CYS A 36 3.53 20.98 -0.86
N GLY A 37 3.57 21.07 0.47
CA GLY A 37 2.55 20.50 1.35
C GLY A 37 2.62 18.97 1.48
N GLY A 38 3.68 18.35 0.98
CA GLY A 38 3.86 16.89 1.08
C GLY A 38 4.20 16.44 2.50
N ILE A 39 3.83 15.20 2.82
CA ILE A 39 3.97 14.60 4.16
C ILE A 39 4.83 13.35 4.06
N TYR A 40 5.81 13.21 4.93
CA TYR A 40 6.61 11.99 5.05
C TYR A 40 6.35 11.33 6.41
N PHE A 41 6.04 10.05 6.34
CA PHE A 41 5.87 9.16 7.47
C PHE A 41 7.02 8.16 7.54
N ASP A 42 7.60 8.00 8.71
CA ASP A 42 8.54 6.92 8.97
C ASP A 42 7.86 5.54 8.93
N ASN A 43 8.65 4.48 9.00
CA ASN A 43 8.15 3.11 8.91
C ASN A 43 7.06 2.83 9.96
N ARG A 44 5.90 2.40 9.49
CA ARG A 44 4.67 2.05 10.25
C ARG A 44 3.89 3.24 10.82
N GLU A 45 4.34 4.48 10.65
CA GLU A 45 3.61 5.64 11.15
C GLU A 45 2.36 5.93 10.35
N PHE A 46 2.43 5.80 9.02
CA PHE A 46 1.29 6.01 8.12
C PHE A 46 0.01 5.26 8.56
N LYS A 47 0.17 4.05 9.09
CA LYS A 47 -0.93 3.23 9.62
C LYS A 47 -1.67 3.82 10.83
N LYS A 48 -1.19 4.91 11.38
CA LYS A 48 -1.81 5.65 12.49
C LYS A 48 -2.59 6.87 12.01
N PHE A 49 -2.72 7.05 10.68
CA PHE A 49 -3.30 8.25 10.08
C PHE A 49 -4.18 7.96 8.85
N ASP A 50 -4.23 6.71 8.40
CA ASP A 50 -4.90 6.35 7.14
C ASP A 50 -6.40 6.09 7.28
N GLU A 51 -6.95 6.16 8.50
CA GLU A 51 -8.37 5.94 8.80
C GLU A 51 -9.07 7.23 9.31
N ASN A 52 -10.38 7.33 9.06
CA ASN A 52 -11.16 8.51 9.46
C ASN A 52 -11.28 8.68 10.99
N ALA A 53 -11.19 7.60 11.76
CA ALA A 53 -11.30 7.63 13.22
C ALA A 53 -10.05 8.21 13.91
N GLU A 54 -8.93 8.29 13.20
CA GLU A 54 -7.66 8.78 13.74
C GLU A 54 -7.60 10.30 13.70
N ASN A 55 -7.00 10.91 14.73
CA ASN A 55 -6.82 12.35 14.78
C ASN A 55 -5.65 12.80 13.87
N ILE A 56 -5.90 13.83 13.04
CA ILE A 56 -4.89 14.48 12.18
C ILE A 56 -4.93 16.00 12.30
N ASP A 57 -5.53 16.54 13.36
CA ASP A 57 -5.74 17.98 13.50
C ASP A 57 -4.44 18.76 13.44
N GLU A 58 -3.37 18.30 14.09
CA GLU A 58 -2.07 18.95 14.08
C GLU A 58 -1.44 18.98 12.66
N ILE A 59 -1.71 17.95 11.84
CA ILE A 59 -1.27 17.91 10.44
C ILE A 59 -2.05 18.94 9.62
N LEU A 60 -3.36 19.00 9.81
CA LEU A 60 -4.22 19.94 9.09
C LEU A 60 -3.91 21.39 9.49
N GLU A 61 -3.77 21.68 10.78
CA GLU A 61 -3.39 23.00 11.30
C GLU A 61 -2.04 23.47 10.74
N ALA A 62 -1.06 22.56 10.62
CA ALA A 62 0.24 22.90 10.04
C ALA A 62 0.17 23.30 8.56
N LEU A 63 -0.85 22.82 7.84
CA LEU A 63 -1.08 23.08 6.41
C LEU A 63 -2.09 24.20 6.17
N GLU A 64 -2.89 24.58 7.16
CA GLU A 64 -3.96 25.57 7.03
C GLU A 64 -3.44 26.94 6.60
N GLY A 65 -4.15 27.57 5.66
CA GLY A 65 -3.84 28.91 5.15
C GLY A 65 -2.52 29.02 4.36
N LYS A 66 -1.87 27.90 4.04
CA LYS A 66 -0.63 27.87 3.25
C LYS A 66 -0.92 27.79 1.77
N THR A 67 0.01 28.34 0.98
CA THR A 67 0.03 28.20 -0.49
C THR A 67 1.18 27.24 -0.84
N PHE A 68 0.89 26.24 -1.64
CA PHE A 68 1.85 25.18 -1.95
C PHE A 68 2.36 25.27 -3.39
N ILE A 69 3.61 24.85 -3.56
CA ILE A 69 4.27 24.71 -4.87
C ILE A 69 3.69 23.45 -5.51
N GLU A 70 3.22 23.57 -6.75
CA GLU A 70 2.84 22.39 -7.53
C GLU A 70 4.06 21.53 -7.86
N VAL A 71 3.94 20.24 -7.70
CA VAL A 71 4.97 19.25 -8.00
C VAL A 71 4.43 18.18 -8.93
N ASP A 72 5.28 17.68 -9.82
CA ASP A 72 4.91 16.56 -10.69
C ASP A 72 4.93 15.25 -9.89
N GLY A 73 3.73 14.72 -9.61
CA GLY A 73 3.55 13.45 -8.91
C GLY A 73 4.05 12.23 -9.68
N SER A 74 4.37 12.32 -10.97
CA SER A 74 4.89 11.20 -11.77
C SER A 74 6.40 10.99 -11.60
N VAL A 75 7.12 11.99 -11.10
CA VAL A 75 8.58 11.93 -10.94
C VAL A 75 8.96 10.94 -9.85
N LEU A 76 9.90 10.04 -10.17
CA LEU A 76 10.46 9.10 -9.20
C LEU A 76 11.32 9.84 -8.16
N ARG A 77 11.03 9.64 -6.90
CA ARG A 77 11.65 10.32 -5.77
C ARG A 77 12.72 9.46 -5.09
N LYS A 78 13.55 10.11 -4.29
CA LYS A 78 14.49 9.45 -3.39
C LYS A 78 14.01 9.64 -1.96
N CYS A 79 14.13 8.59 -1.16
CA CYS A 79 13.78 8.63 0.25
C CYS A 79 14.64 9.67 1.00
N PRO A 80 14.04 10.60 1.75
CA PRO A 80 14.78 11.63 2.47
C PRO A 80 15.62 11.08 3.65
N VAL A 81 15.30 9.86 4.11
CA VAL A 81 16.01 9.21 5.24
C VAL A 81 17.20 8.36 4.76
N CYS A 82 17.00 7.48 3.76
CA CYS A 82 18.03 6.52 3.34
C CYS A 82 18.55 6.71 1.91
N ASN A 83 18.05 7.71 1.18
CA ASN A 83 18.41 8.06 -0.20
C ASN A 83 18.16 6.95 -1.24
N ALA A 84 17.49 5.86 -0.88
CA ALA A 84 17.05 4.83 -1.83
C ALA A 84 15.96 5.38 -2.75
N LYS A 85 15.85 4.83 -3.97
CA LYS A 85 14.74 5.14 -4.87
C LYS A 85 13.43 4.68 -4.24
N MET A 86 12.43 5.56 -4.24
CA MET A 86 11.08 5.24 -3.83
C MET A 86 10.30 4.67 -5.01
N VAL A 87 9.30 3.86 -4.71
CA VAL A 87 8.42 3.21 -5.69
C VAL A 87 7.01 3.72 -5.49
N LYS A 88 6.32 4.06 -6.58
CA LYS A 88 4.90 4.41 -6.51
C LYS A 88 4.08 3.16 -6.29
N ASN A 89 3.29 3.19 -5.23
CA ASN A 89 2.47 2.06 -4.80
C ASN A 89 1.05 2.53 -4.50
N PHE A 90 0.06 1.70 -4.79
CA PHE A 90 -1.32 2.03 -4.41
C PHE A 90 -1.46 2.01 -2.89
N SER A 91 -2.02 3.08 -2.33
CA SER A 91 -2.24 3.18 -0.88
C SER A 91 -3.58 2.63 -0.44
N SER A 92 -4.48 2.39 -1.37
CA SER A 92 -5.86 2.07 -1.12
C SER A 92 -6.33 0.78 -1.79
N ALA A 93 -7.39 0.17 -1.27
CA ALA A 93 -8.00 -1.03 -1.84
C ALA A 93 -8.62 -0.78 -3.23
N ARG A 94 -9.06 0.43 -3.52
CA ARG A 94 -9.58 0.82 -4.84
C ARG A 94 -8.48 1.09 -5.87
N GLY A 95 -7.24 1.27 -5.41
CA GLY A 95 -6.11 1.48 -6.29
C GLY A 95 -6.12 2.81 -7.05
N GLU A 96 -6.80 3.83 -6.53
CA GLU A 96 -6.94 5.13 -7.18
C GLU A 96 -5.83 6.11 -6.79
N ILE A 97 -5.27 5.95 -5.58
CA ILE A 97 -4.27 6.87 -5.02
C ILE A 97 -2.93 6.15 -4.91
N MET A 98 -1.92 6.72 -5.57
CA MET A 98 -0.56 6.21 -5.49
C MET A 98 0.29 7.12 -4.61
N ILE A 99 1.04 6.50 -3.69
CA ILE A 99 2.00 7.16 -2.81
C ILE A 99 3.42 6.68 -3.10
N ASP A 100 4.42 7.44 -2.71
CA ASP A 100 5.81 7.01 -2.81
C ASP A 100 6.21 6.19 -1.59
N GLU A 101 6.65 4.96 -1.78
CA GLU A 101 7.06 4.04 -0.72
C GLU A 101 8.54 3.65 -0.85
N CYS A 102 9.25 3.71 0.25
CA CYS A 102 10.65 3.29 0.34
C CYS A 102 10.75 1.87 0.89
N TYR A 103 11.02 0.88 0.03
CA TYR A 103 11.19 -0.51 0.49
C TYR A 103 12.47 -0.78 1.29
N ALA A 104 13.44 0.15 1.29
CA ALA A 104 14.66 0.00 2.07
C ALA A 104 14.46 0.32 3.55
N CYS A 105 13.68 1.36 3.89
CA CYS A 105 13.42 1.76 5.28
C CYS A 105 11.95 1.72 5.69
N GLY A 106 11.02 1.52 4.76
CA GLY A 106 9.58 1.45 5.01
C GLY A 106 8.89 2.82 5.10
N GLY A 107 9.61 3.93 4.86
CA GLY A 107 9.04 5.27 4.87
C GLY A 107 8.11 5.52 3.67
N LYS A 108 7.12 6.39 3.87
CA LYS A 108 6.11 6.75 2.86
C LYS A 108 6.05 8.26 2.70
N PHE A 109 5.97 8.71 1.44
CA PHE A 109 5.76 10.12 1.15
C PHE A 109 4.46 10.29 0.36
N LEU A 110 3.66 11.21 0.83
CA LEU A 110 2.38 11.59 0.25
C LEU A 110 2.47 13.02 -0.29
N ASP A 111 1.92 13.25 -1.47
CA ASP A 111 1.74 14.59 -2.00
C ASP A 111 0.61 15.33 -1.25
N ASN A 112 0.54 16.64 -1.45
CA ASN A 112 -0.49 17.48 -0.84
C ASN A 112 -1.90 16.93 -1.14
N ASN A 113 -2.74 16.85 -0.11
CA ASN A 113 -4.11 16.33 -0.13
C ASN A 113 -4.25 14.81 -0.38
N GLU A 114 -3.18 14.04 -0.54
CA GLU A 114 -3.31 12.59 -0.71
C GLU A 114 -3.77 11.90 0.57
N LEU A 115 -3.31 12.34 1.73
CA LEU A 115 -3.78 11.82 3.01
C LEU A 115 -5.29 11.96 3.16
N GLN A 116 -5.81 13.17 2.89
CA GLN A 116 -7.24 13.44 2.98
C GLN A 116 -8.05 12.61 1.97
N LYS A 117 -7.54 12.43 0.75
CA LYS A 117 -8.17 11.58 -0.26
C LYS A 117 -8.22 10.12 0.17
N ILE A 118 -7.12 9.59 0.74
CA ILE A 118 -7.07 8.20 1.24
C ILE A 118 -8.10 8.00 2.35
N ARG A 119 -8.19 8.94 3.29
CA ARG A 119 -9.16 8.90 4.40
C ARG A 119 -10.61 9.02 3.91
N ALA A 120 -10.85 9.82 2.88
CA ALA A 120 -12.19 9.99 2.29
C ALA A 120 -12.63 8.83 1.39
N GLU A 121 -11.76 7.86 1.08
CA GLU A 121 -12.09 6.75 0.20
C GLU A 121 -13.16 5.81 0.78
N PHE A 122 -13.16 5.65 2.11
CA PHE A 122 -14.13 4.83 2.82
C PHE A 122 -14.68 5.58 4.04
N GLU A 123 -15.98 5.43 4.28
CA GLU A 123 -16.63 6.04 5.45
C GLU A 123 -16.26 5.31 6.73
N THR A 124 -16.08 3.98 6.65
CA THR A 124 -15.74 3.15 7.81
C THR A 124 -14.63 2.14 7.50
N GLU A 125 -13.92 1.68 8.53
CA GLU A 125 -12.95 0.59 8.43
C GLU A 125 -13.61 -0.72 7.94
N ALA A 126 -14.88 -0.95 8.29
CA ALA A 126 -15.62 -2.10 7.79
C ALA A 126 -15.80 -2.06 6.28
N ASP A 127 -16.09 -0.89 5.70
CA ASP A 127 -16.23 -0.71 4.24
C ASP A 127 -14.89 -0.93 3.54
N ARG A 128 -13.80 -0.45 4.12
CA ARG A 128 -12.43 -0.66 3.64
C ARG A 128 -12.05 -2.14 3.66
N ALA A 129 -12.31 -2.83 4.77
CA ALA A 129 -12.05 -4.25 4.91
C ALA A 129 -12.87 -5.07 3.89
N GLN A 130 -14.16 -4.75 3.72
CA GLN A 130 -15.02 -5.41 2.76
C GLN A 130 -14.52 -5.21 1.32
N ALA A 131 -14.17 -3.99 0.92
CA ALA A 131 -13.63 -3.71 -0.41
C ALA A 131 -12.33 -4.48 -0.68
N THR A 132 -11.46 -4.57 0.32
CA THR A 132 -10.21 -5.34 0.23
C THR A 132 -10.49 -6.83 0.04
N MET A 133 -11.45 -7.38 0.78
CA MET A 133 -11.86 -8.78 0.65
C MET A 133 -12.48 -9.07 -0.72
N ASP A 134 -13.34 -8.18 -1.22
CA ASP A 134 -13.98 -8.33 -2.52
C ASP A 134 -12.94 -8.35 -3.66
N GLU A 135 -11.93 -7.48 -3.59
CA GLU A 135 -10.84 -7.46 -4.57
C GLU A 135 -9.98 -8.72 -4.49
N LEU A 136 -9.69 -9.19 -3.28
CA LEU A 136 -8.99 -10.44 -3.06
C LEU A 136 -9.77 -11.63 -3.65
N TYR A 137 -11.08 -11.72 -3.40
CA TYR A 137 -11.93 -12.79 -3.95
C TYR A 137 -12.00 -12.74 -5.48
N LYS A 138 -12.08 -11.57 -6.09
CA LYS A 138 -12.01 -11.44 -7.56
C LYS A 138 -10.69 -11.98 -8.10
N THR A 139 -9.58 -11.54 -7.52
CA THR A 139 -8.24 -11.90 -7.99
C THR A 139 -7.92 -13.38 -7.77
N VAL A 140 -8.20 -13.91 -6.58
CA VAL A 140 -7.96 -15.32 -6.24
C VAL A 140 -8.96 -16.22 -6.98
N GLY A 141 -10.22 -15.84 -7.07
CA GLY A 141 -11.25 -16.60 -7.78
C GLY A 141 -10.95 -16.79 -9.25
N VAL A 142 -10.41 -15.77 -9.92
CA VAL A 142 -9.96 -15.89 -11.33
C VAL A 142 -8.80 -16.87 -11.45
N LYS A 143 -7.80 -16.78 -10.57
CA LYS A 143 -6.65 -17.69 -10.57
C LYS A 143 -7.05 -19.15 -10.29
N LEU A 144 -7.95 -19.36 -9.32
CA LEU A 144 -8.46 -20.70 -9.01
C LEU A 144 -9.20 -21.34 -10.20
N ARG A 145 -10.07 -20.61 -10.87
CA ARG A 145 -10.76 -21.09 -12.08
C ARG A 145 -9.79 -21.44 -13.20
N ALA A 146 -8.79 -20.60 -13.44
CA ALA A 146 -7.76 -20.87 -14.44
C ALA A 146 -6.98 -22.15 -14.13
N MET A 147 -6.60 -22.36 -12.86
CA MET A 147 -5.92 -23.59 -12.43
C MET A 147 -6.81 -24.84 -12.56
N GLU A 148 -8.10 -24.73 -12.23
CA GLU A 148 -9.05 -25.84 -12.41
C GLU A 148 -9.25 -26.20 -13.88
N GLU A 149 -9.32 -25.20 -14.77
CA GLU A 149 -9.41 -25.42 -16.23
C GLU A 149 -8.14 -26.09 -16.77
N GLU A 150 -6.98 -25.63 -16.33
CA GLU A 150 -5.67 -26.25 -16.71
C GLU A 150 -5.59 -27.71 -16.23
N GLN A 151 -5.99 -27.99 -15.00
CA GLN A 151 -6.04 -29.35 -14.46
C GLN A 151 -6.99 -30.23 -15.26
N LYS A 152 -8.20 -29.76 -15.59
CA LYS A 152 -9.16 -30.49 -16.42
C LYS A 152 -8.62 -30.76 -17.82
N ALA A 153 -7.96 -29.77 -18.44
CA ALA A 153 -7.32 -29.93 -19.74
C ALA A 153 -6.18 -30.98 -19.69
N LEU A 154 -5.36 -30.95 -18.63
CA LEU A 154 -4.30 -31.94 -18.43
C LEU A 154 -4.84 -33.37 -18.21
N GLU A 155 -5.94 -33.49 -17.47
CA GLU A 155 -6.62 -34.79 -17.28
C GLU A 155 -7.26 -35.30 -18.57
N ALA A 156 -7.85 -34.40 -19.37
CA ALA A 156 -8.42 -34.77 -20.68
C ALA A 156 -7.35 -35.21 -21.68
N SER A 157 -6.17 -34.61 -21.66
CA SER A 157 -5.04 -34.96 -22.53
C SER A 157 -4.33 -36.24 -22.14
N ARG A 158 -4.58 -36.79 -20.96
CA ARG A 158 -4.00 -38.08 -20.53
C ARG A 158 -4.59 -39.23 -21.36
N SER A 159 -3.74 -39.91 -22.08
CA SER A 159 -4.08 -41.04 -22.94
C SER A 159 -4.93 -42.09 -22.20
N PRO A 160 -5.92 -42.75 -22.88
CA PRO A 160 -6.76 -43.77 -22.27
C PRO A 160 -5.99 -44.91 -21.61
N LEU A 161 -4.80 -45.19 -22.10
CA LEU A 161 -3.87 -46.19 -21.53
C LEU A 161 -3.42 -45.85 -20.11
N ASN A 162 -3.13 -44.57 -19.81
CA ASN A 162 -2.78 -44.14 -18.46
C ASN A 162 -3.96 -44.23 -17.45
N LYS A 163 -5.20 -44.07 -17.93
CA LYS A 163 -6.39 -44.29 -17.09
C LYS A 163 -6.58 -45.78 -16.77
N LEU A 164 -6.30 -46.66 -17.71
CA LEU A 164 -6.34 -48.13 -17.51
C LEU A 164 -5.25 -48.58 -16.53
N PHE A 165 -4.01 -48.10 -16.68
CA PHE A 165 -2.90 -48.42 -15.75
C PHE A 165 -3.19 -48.02 -14.31
N LYS A 166 -3.76 -46.84 -14.09
CA LYS A 166 -4.14 -46.41 -12.72
C LYS A 166 -5.24 -47.28 -12.13
N LYS A 167 -6.23 -47.72 -12.93
CA LYS A 167 -7.29 -48.60 -12.48
C LYS A 167 -6.76 -49.96 -12.08
N VAL A 168 -5.87 -50.53 -12.89
CA VAL A 168 -5.22 -51.85 -12.60
C VAL A 168 -4.37 -51.77 -11.34
N ILE A 169 -3.60 -50.72 -11.14
CA ILE A 169 -2.77 -50.58 -9.91
C ILE A 169 -3.64 -50.32 -8.66
N PHE A 170 -4.76 -49.65 -8.79
CA PHE A 170 -5.68 -49.42 -7.69
C PHE A 170 -6.38 -50.75 -7.29
N ASP A 171 -6.86 -51.49 -8.26
CA ASP A 171 -7.53 -52.80 -8.05
C ASP A 171 -6.57 -53.85 -7.45
N MET A 172 -5.26 -53.78 -7.80
CA MET A 172 -4.23 -54.64 -7.18
C MET A 172 -3.92 -54.29 -5.72
N LYS A 173 -4.13 -53.03 -5.30
CA LYS A 173 -3.90 -52.58 -3.91
C LYS A 173 -5.10 -52.85 -2.97
N THR A 174 -6.28 -53.06 -3.53
CA THR A 174 -7.51 -53.29 -2.75
C THR A 174 -7.83 -54.78 -2.58
N ASN A 175 -7.06 -55.68 -3.20
CA ASN A 175 -7.23 -57.11 -3.11
C ASN A 175 -6.10 -57.84 -2.35
N ILE A 176 -5.41 -57.13 -1.42
CA ILE A 176 -4.50 -57.70 -0.42
C ILE A 176 -5.06 -57.25 0.98
#